data_5757564fa367f69bb8275df5ab94dae7
#
_entry.id   5757564fa367f69bb8275df5ab94dae7
#
_cell.length_a   1.000
_cell.length_b   1.000
_cell.length_c   1.000
_cell.angle_alpha   90.00
_cell.angle_beta   90.00
_cell.angle_gamma   90.00
#
_symmetry.space_group_name_H-M   'P 1'
#
loop_
_entity.id
_entity.type
_entity.pdbx_description
1 polymer ?
#
loop_
_entity_poly.entity_id
_entity_poly.type
_entity_poly.pdbx_seq_one_letter_code
_entity_poly.pdbx_strand_id
1 'polypeptide(L)'
;MNPSQGSTPDFPLNPKRRSFLKTAAAGGAIAAAGGLTELTFGGKDAQAHAYEPYPTDDQLTTVVTSCDHNCGSRHMLVAHKKGDVIVRLSTDDGRYQEGGAFGFESEQVPQLRACLRGRSYRSRIYSPERLLHPMLRVGERGEGKFKRVSWDEALDFIARKMVELKSKYGPTAILDQAYAGTSYCVLHKSDQIEGLLARFLGMFGCRTNSWSVPSYQGTTFSSRMTFGTIDDGNEDDAFAHAKLIIMWGWNPAYTFHGGNTFYYMRLAKQRGCKFVVVDPQYTDSAASYDAWWIPIKPNTDAAMLAGMAHHIFVNNWQDQKFIDKFVQGMDAGTTPEKFADKENFKDYILGKNDGIPKTPEWAEKICGVAAVDIKKLAEMYATTKPAALKASWAPGRASYGEQYNRMAA
;
A
#
# COMPACT_ATOMS: atom_id res chain seq x y z
N MET A 1 -46.91 11.31 -22.84
CA MET A 1 -46.03 10.55 -23.75
C MET A 1 -44.99 9.83 -22.90
N ASN A 2 -45.04 8.50 -22.88
CA ASN A 2 -44.20 7.62 -22.06
C ASN A 2 -42.76 7.57 -22.60
N PRO A 3 -41.72 7.61 -21.76
CA PRO A 3 -40.36 7.26 -22.21
C PRO A 3 -40.16 5.74 -22.15
N SER A 4 -39.67 5.21 -23.26
CA SER A 4 -39.38 3.86 -23.57
C SER A 4 -38.34 3.21 -22.66
N GLN A 5 -38.64 1.97 -22.29
CA GLN A 5 -37.76 1.02 -21.60
C GLN A 5 -36.50 0.74 -22.42
N GLY A 6 -35.34 1.04 -21.85
CA GLY A 6 -34.06 0.57 -22.34
C GLY A 6 -33.76 -0.83 -21.75
N SER A 7 -33.66 -1.81 -22.63
CA SER A 7 -33.27 -3.18 -22.30
C SER A 7 -31.83 -3.26 -21.86
N THR A 8 -31.58 -3.83 -20.67
CA THR A 8 -30.24 -4.24 -20.22
C THR A 8 -29.71 -5.35 -21.11
N PRO A 9 -28.41 -5.32 -21.50
CA PRO A 9 -27.84 -6.42 -22.30
C PRO A 9 -27.70 -7.68 -21.44
N ASP A 10 -28.29 -8.77 -21.89
CA ASP A 10 -28.12 -10.11 -21.36
C ASP A 10 -26.68 -10.59 -21.61
N PHE A 11 -25.85 -10.65 -20.58
CA PHE A 11 -24.57 -11.35 -20.63
C PHE A 11 -24.80 -12.86 -20.50
N PRO A 12 -24.35 -13.69 -21.44
CA PRO A 12 -24.53 -15.13 -21.35
C PRO A 12 -23.72 -15.71 -20.19
N LEU A 13 -24.41 -16.21 -19.18
CA LEU A 13 -23.81 -16.91 -18.05
C LEU A 13 -23.06 -18.15 -18.55
N ASN A 14 -21.79 -18.28 -18.18
CA ASN A 14 -20.92 -19.41 -18.51
C ASN A 14 -21.62 -20.75 -18.18
N PRO A 15 -21.74 -21.69 -19.13
CA PRO A 15 -22.45 -22.97 -18.94
C PRO A 15 -21.93 -23.80 -17.76
N LYS A 16 -20.66 -23.70 -17.42
CA LYS A 16 -20.05 -24.40 -16.27
C LYS A 16 -20.55 -23.88 -14.92
N ARG A 17 -20.88 -22.58 -14.80
CA ARG A 17 -21.51 -22.01 -13.60
C ARG A 17 -22.94 -22.49 -13.41
N ARG A 18 -23.68 -22.65 -14.48
CA ARG A 18 -25.07 -23.17 -14.45
C ARG A 18 -25.11 -24.64 -14.03
N SER A 19 -24.15 -25.44 -14.46
CA SER A 19 -23.99 -26.85 -14.06
C SER A 19 -23.67 -26.96 -12.56
N PHE A 20 -22.73 -26.14 -12.06
CA PHE A 20 -22.36 -26.11 -10.63
C PHE A 20 -23.54 -25.76 -9.73
N LEU A 21 -24.33 -24.74 -10.08
CA LEU A 21 -25.49 -24.33 -9.30
C LEU A 21 -26.61 -25.38 -9.33
N LYS A 22 -26.81 -26.10 -10.44
CA LYS A 22 -27.76 -27.21 -10.51
C LYS A 22 -27.32 -28.40 -9.65
N THR A 23 -26.03 -28.70 -9.60
CA THR A 23 -25.49 -29.78 -8.76
C THR A 23 -25.58 -29.41 -7.28
N ALA A 24 -25.33 -28.15 -6.92
CA ALA A 24 -25.49 -27.67 -5.54
C ALA A 24 -26.95 -27.65 -5.07
N ALA A 25 -27.89 -27.29 -5.96
CA ALA A 25 -29.32 -27.32 -5.66
C ALA A 25 -29.87 -28.75 -5.54
N ALA A 26 -29.37 -29.70 -6.34
CA ALA A 26 -29.71 -31.10 -6.24
C ALA A 26 -29.17 -31.74 -4.95
N GLY A 27 -27.95 -31.38 -4.51
CA GLY A 27 -27.38 -31.82 -3.22
C GLY A 27 -28.17 -31.31 -2.02
N GLY A 28 -28.64 -30.05 -2.08
CA GLY A 28 -29.50 -29.48 -1.04
C GLY A 28 -30.88 -30.14 -0.92
N ALA A 29 -31.47 -30.52 -2.05
CA ALA A 29 -32.76 -31.19 -2.07
C ALA A 29 -32.71 -32.65 -1.51
N ILE A 30 -31.58 -33.34 -1.71
CA ILE A 30 -31.37 -34.71 -1.18
C ILE A 30 -31.16 -34.67 0.35
N ALA A 31 -30.56 -33.66 0.90
CA ALA A 31 -30.40 -33.47 2.35
C ALA A 31 -31.75 -33.18 3.05
N ALA A 32 -32.70 -32.54 2.37
CA ALA A 32 -34.03 -32.26 2.89
C ALA A 32 -35.01 -33.46 2.84
N ALA A 33 -34.69 -34.50 2.08
CA ALA A 33 -35.55 -35.68 1.88
C ALA A 33 -35.20 -36.89 2.76
N GLY A 34 -34.37 -36.73 3.80
CA GLY A 34 -34.23 -37.72 4.88
C GLY A 34 -33.61 -39.07 4.50
N GLY A 35 -32.72 -39.13 3.56
CA GLY A 35 -31.99 -40.34 3.15
C GLY A 35 -30.49 -40.16 3.12
N LEU A 36 -29.82 -40.29 4.27
CA LEU A 36 -28.35 -40.38 4.37
C LEU A 36 -27.88 -41.74 3.85
N THR A 37 -27.56 -41.84 2.58
CA THR A 37 -26.61 -42.86 2.12
C THR A 37 -25.23 -42.26 2.19
N GLU A 38 -24.37 -42.92 2.98
CA GLU A 38 -22.94 -42.58 3.13
C GLU A 38 -22.23 -42.51 1.77
N LEU A 39 -21.91 -41.30 1.32
CA LEU A 39 -20.89 -41.08 0.28
C LEU A 39 -19.52 -41.17 0.98
N THR A 40 -19.01 -42.38 1.09
CA THR A 40 -17.63 -42.62 1.51
C THR A 40 -16.69 -42.15 0.42
N PHE A 41 -16.18 -40.93 0.50
CA PHE A 41 -14.92 -40.58 -0.12
C PHE A 41 -13.81 -41.22 0.70
N GLY A 42 -13.12 -42.19 0.09
CA GLY A 42 -12.07 -42.96 0.71
C GLY A 42 -10.89 -42.09 1.19
N GLY A 43 -10.87 -41.80 2.45
CA GLY A 43 -9.79 -41.28 3.24
C GLY A 43 -10.13 -41.60 4.67
N LYS A 44 -9.47 -42.62 5.24
CA LYS A 44 -9.52 -42.89 6.68
C LYS A 44 -8.98 -41.63 7.37
N ASP A 45 -9.75 -41.10 8.33
CA ASP A 45 -9.46 -39.98 9.23
C ASP A 45 -10.04 -38.60 8.90
N ALA A 46 -11.07 -38.48 8.08
CA ALA A 46 -11.96 -37.34 8.19
C ALA A 46 -12.96 -37.59 9.32
N GLN A 47 -12.56 -37.46 10.57
CA GLN A 47 -13.54 -37.19 11.64
C GLN A 47 -14.27 -35.92 11.24
N ALA A 48 -15.54 -36.06 10.88
CA ALA A 48 -16.45 -34.92 10.78
C ALA A 48 -16.42 -34.27 12.17
N HIS A 49 -15.66 -33.22 12.33
CA HIS A 49 -15.75 -32.39 13.52
C HIS A 49 -17.21 -31.92 13.56
N ALA A 50 -17.98 -32.41 14.51
CA ALA A 50 -19.30 -31.89 14.80
C ALA A 50 -19.16 -30.38 14.83
N TYR A 51 -20.01 -29.66 14.07
CA TYR A 51 -20.02 -28.21 14.07
C TYR A 51 -20.32 -27.75 15.50
N GLU A 52 -19.26 -27.42 16.25
CA GLU A 52 -19.46 -26.78 17.54
C GLU A 52 -20.02 -25.37 17.28
N PRO A 53 -21.13 -25.00 17.96
CA PRO A 53 -21.64 -23.65 17.86
C PRO A 53 -20.52 -22.64 18.15
N TYR A 54 -20.51 -21.55 17.42
CA TYR A 54 -19.53 -20.49 17.65
C TYR A 54 -19.69 -20.01 19.11
N PRO A 55 -18.61 -19.95 19.90
CA PRO A 55 -18.72 -19.60 21.31
C PRO A 55 -19.28 -18.18 21.47
N THR A 56 -20.17 -18.00 22.44
CA THR A 56 -20.73 -16.70 22.82
C THR A 56 -19.67 -15.83 23.48
N ASP A 57 -19.84 -14.51 23.50
CA ASP A 57 -18.80 -13.58 23.99
C ASP A 57 -18.49 -13.77 25.48
N ASP A 58 -19.44 -14.24 26.29
CA ASP A 58 -19.27 -14.59 27.70
C ASP A 58 -18.37 -15.83 27.93
N GLN A 59 -18.18 -16.66 26.90
CA GLN A 59 -17.32 -17.83 26.95
C GLN A 59 -15.88 -17.51 26.49
N LEU A 60 -15.60 -16.27 26.12
CA LEU A 60 -14.34 -15.84 25.57
C LEU A 60 -13.60 -14.89 26.50
N THR A 61 -12.30 -15.06 26.59
CA THR A 61 -11.42 -14.02 27.13
C THR A 61 -10.93 -13.13 26.01
N THR A 62 -10.73 -11.85 26.31
CA THR A 62 -10.27 -10.86 25.32
C THR A 62 -8.88 -10.35 25.64
N VAL A 63 -8.10 -10.10 24.60
CA VAL A 63 -6.77 -9.47 24.71
C VAL A 63 -6.67 -8.39 23.64
N VAL A 64 -6.36 -7.17 24.08
CA VAL A 64 -6.07 -6.07 23.15
C VAL A 64 -4.68 -6.26 22.57
N THR A 65 -4.55 -6.10 21.28
CA THR A 65 -3.30 -6.22 20.53
C THR A 65 -3.30 -5.24 19.36
N SER A 66 -2.23 -5.18 18.60
CA SER A 66 -2.13 -4.34 17.40
C SER A 66 -1.99 -5.19 16.15
N CYS A 67 -2.43 -4.63 15.03
CA CYS A 67 -2.16 -5.19 13.71
C CYS A 67 -0.71 -4.86 13.30
N ASP A 68 0.09 -5.88 13.07
CA ASP A 68 1.46 -5.75 12.60
C ASP A 68 1.58 -6.02 11.09
N HIS A 69 0.62 -5.57 10.32
CA HIS A 69 0.67 -5.69 8.87
C HIS A 69 1.55 -4.60 8.26
N ASN A 70 2.17 -4.91 7.12
CA ASN A 70 3.14 -4.07 6.41
C ASN A 70 2.60 -2.72 5.89
N CYS A 71 1.32 -2.41 6.05
CA CYS A 71 0.74 -1.13 5.64
C CYS A 71 1.03 0.04 6.60
N GLY A 72 1.61 -0.21 7.78
CA GLY A 72 1.91 0.82 8.78
C GLY A 72 0.72 1.40 9.54
N SER A 73 -0.51 0.99 9.25
CA SER A 73 -1.71 1.55 9.89
C SER A 73 -1.88 1.16 11.36
N ARG A 74 -1.27 0.06 11.80
CA ARG A 74 -1.21 -0.39 13.21
C ARG A 74 -2.52 -0.31 13.98
N HIS A 75 -3.62 -0.69 13.33
CA HIS A 75 -4.92 -0.69 13.99
C HIS A 75 -4.93 -1.57 15.23
N MET A 76 -5.61 -1.10 16.26
CA MET A 76 -5.85 -1.88 17.46
C MET A 76 -6.85 -2.99 17.15
N LEU A 77 -6.55 -4.18 17.64
CA LEU A 77 -7.35 -5.40 17.49
C LEU A 77 -7.70 -5.94 18.87
N VAL A 78 -8.84 -6.59 18.95
CA VAL A 78 -9.19 -7.43 20.09
C VAL A 78 -9.16 -8.88 19.65
N ALA A 79 -8.29 -9.66 20.27
CA ALA A 79 -8.27 -11.12 20.11
C ALA A 79 -9.25 -11.76 21.11
N HIS A 80 -10.24 -12.46 20.59
CA HIS A 80 -11.18 -13.24 21.39
C HIS A 80 -10.69 -14.67 21.45
N LYS A 81 -10.44 -15.19 22.66
CA LYS A 81 -9.81 -16.47 22.94
C LYS A 81 -10.75 -17.41 23.69
N LYS A 82 -10.75 -18.69 23.27
CA LYS A 82 -11.26 -19.81 24.06
C LYS A 82 -10.06 -20.62 24.53
N GLY A 83 -9.68 -20.50 25.80
CA GLY A 83 -8.40 -21.00 26.27
C GLY A 83 -7.23 -20.34 25.52
N ASP A 84 -6.36 -21.14 24.91
CA ASP A 84 -5.20 -20.63 24.16
C ASP A 84 -5.46 -20.44 22.67
N VAL A 85 -6.68 -20.67 22.21
CA VAL A 85 -7.06 -20.55 20.80
C VAL A 85 -7.73 -19.21 20.51
N ILE A 86 -7.22 -18.45 19.55
CA ILE A 86 -7.88 -17.25 19.02
C ILE A 86 -9.00 -17.71 18.10
N VAL A 87 -10.25 -17.44 18.48
CA VAL A 87 -11.43 -17.81 17.69
C VAL A 87 -11.90 -16.67 16.78
N ARG A 88 -11.64 -15.41 17.18
CA ARG A 88 -12.02 -14.22 16.42
C ARG A 88 -11.06 -13.09 16.66
N LEU A 89 -10.90 -12.23 15.65
CA LEU A 89 -10.28 -10.91 15.77
C LEU A 89 -11.32 -9.84 15.41
N SER A 90 -11.47 -8.83 16.24
CA SER A 90 -12.31 -7.67 16.00
C SER A 90 -11.50 -6.37 16.08
N THR A 91 -12.11 -5.27 15.70
CA THR A 91 -11.57 -3.93 15.98
C THR A 91 -11.69 -3.68 17.48
N ASP A 92 -10.68 -3.06 18.07
CA ASP A 92 -10.81 -2.46 19.39
C ASP A 92 -11.71 -1.22 19.28
N ASP A 93 -12.90 -1.32 19.86
CA ASP A 93 -13.87 -0.23 19.95
C ASP A 93 -13.99 0.31 21.39
N GLY A 94 -13.03 -0.06 22.24
CA GLY A 94 -12.96 0.35 23.63
C GLY A 94 -13.89 -0.37 24.58
N ARG A 95 -14.78 -1.24 24.10
CA ARG A 95 -15.74 -1.98 24.95
C ARG A 95 -15.09 -3.02 25.84
N TYR A 96 -13.87 -3.44 25.51
CA TYR A 96 -13.14 -4.52 26.17
C TYR A 96 -12.09 -4.05 27.16
N GLN A 97 -12.00 -2.74 27.44
CA GLN A 97 -11.07 -2.17 28.41
C GLN A 97 -11.83 -1.74 29.66
N GLU A 98 -11.35 -2.15 30.83
CA GLU A 98 -11.85 -1.61 32.10
C GLU A 98 -11.55 -0.10 32.16
N GLY A 99 -12.57 0.71 32.32
CA GLY A 99 -12.48 2.17 32.37
C GLY A 99 -12.78 2.89 31.05
N GLY A 100 -13.18 2.17 30.02
CA GLY A 100 -13.51 2.73 28.70
C GLY A 100 -12.28 3.19 27.92
N ALA A 101 -12.35 3.13 26.59
CA ALA A 101 -11.25 3.61 25.77
C ALA A 101 -11.09 5.11 25.92
N PHE A 102 -10.05 5.54 26.54
CA PHE A 102 -9.48 6.90 26.49
C PHE A 102 -10.48 8.09 26.56
N GLY A 103 -11.68 7.94 27.08
CA GLY A 103 -12.69 9.00 27.19
C GLY A 103 -13.16 9.60 25.85
N PHE A 104 -12.91 8.93 24.72
CA PHE A 104 -13.33 9.38 23.40
C PHE A 104 -14.75 8.90 23.06
N GLU A 105 -15.74 9.29 23.84
CA GLU A 105 -17.15 9.18 23.45
C GLU A 105 -17.56 10.23 22.41
N SER A 106 -16.61 10.97 21.84
CA SER A 106 -16.97 12.00 20.88
C SER A 106 -17.16 11.41 19.49
N GLU A 107 -18.33 11.63 18.92
CA GLU A 107 -18.61 11.38 17.49
C GLU A 107 -17.63 12.11 16.55
N GLN A 108 -16.80 12.98 17.11
CA GLN A 108 -15.86 13.84 16.38
C GLN A 108 -14.50 13.17 16.15
N VAL A 109 -14.15 12.14 16.92
CA VAL A 109 -12.88 11.43 16.73
C VAL A 109 -13.12 10.11 16.01
N PRO A 110 -12.57 9.93 14.82
CA PRO A 110 -12.75 8.71 14.07
C PRO A 110 -12.05 7.55 14.78
N GLN A 111 -12.80 6.48 15.04
CA GLN A 111 -12.22 5.26 15.57
C GLN A 111 -11.32 4.61 14.51
N LEU A 112 -10.10 4.24 14.91
CA LEU A 112 -9.19 3.45 14.09
C LEU A 112 -9.72 2.02 13.93
N ARG A 113 -10.36 1.74 12.81
CA ARG A 113 -10.96 0.44 12.54
C ARG A 113 -10.02 -0.45 11.75
N ALA A 114 -9.81 -1.66 12.26
CA ALA A 114 -9.04 -2.66 11.54
C ALA A 114 -9.73 -3.06 10.23
N CYS A 115 -8.97 -3.04 9.15
CA CYS A 115 -9.43 -3.54 7.86
C CYS A 115 -9.51 -5.07 7.85
N LEU A 116 -10.03 -5.64 6.77
CA LEU A 116 -10.17 -7.08 6.62
C LEU A 116 -8.82 -7.84 6.75
N ARG A 117 -7.71 -7.24 6.31
CA ARG A 117 -6.38 -7.88 6.44
C ARG A 117 -5.99 -8.12 7.90
N GLY A 118 -6.10 -7.11 8.76
CA GLY A 118 -5.84 -7.28 10.20
C GLY A 118 -6.78 -8.28 10.85
N ARG A 119 -8.06 -8.22 10.50
CA ARG A 119 -9.07 -9.14 11.05
C ARG A 119 -8.92 -10.59 10.58
N SER A 120 -8.24 -10.85 9.47
CA SER A 120 -7.99 -12.18 8.91
C SER A 120 -6.73 -12.88 9.44
N TYR A 121 -5.97 -12.26 10.36
CA TYR A 121 -4.74 -12.86 10.91
C TYR A 121 -4.95 -14.23 11.54
N ARG A 122 -6.14 -14.51 12.09
CA ARG A 122 -6.47 -15.83 12.60
C ARG A 122 -6.27 -16.93 11.54
N SER A 123 -6.73 -16.70 10.32
CA SER A 123 -6.56 -17.66 9.22
C SER A 123 -5.09 -17.90 8.89
N ARG A 124 -4.23 -16.86 9.03
CA ARG A 124 -2.79 -16.97 8.85
C ARG A 124 -2.12 -17.74 9.99
N ILE A 125 -2.51 -17.47 11.24
CA ILE A 125 -1.93 -18.14 12.43
C ILE A 125 -2.20 -19.64 12.40
N TYR A 126 -3.42 -20.04 12.01
CA TYR A 126 -3.84 -21.43 11.99
C TYR A 126 -3.88 -22.04 10.58
N SER A 127 -3.14 -21.46 9.64
CA SER A 127 -3.01 -22.05 8.31
C SER A 127 -2.35 -23.43 8.38
N PRO A 128 -2.91 -24.46 7.72
CA PRO A 128 -2.30 -25.79 7.66
C PRO A 128 -0.96 -25.76 6.90
N GLU A 129 -0.73 -24.75 6.08
CA GLU A 129 0.53 -24.57 5.32
C GLU A 129 1.62 -23.86 6.13
N ARG A 130 1.32 -23.45 7.37
CA ARG A 130 2.28 -22.76 8.22
C ARG A 130 3.44 -23.68 8.59
N LEU A 131 4.68 -23.21 8.39
CA LEU A 131 5.87 -23.89 8.85
C LEU A 131 5.94 -23.88 10.38
N LEU A 132 5.86 -25.08 11.00
CA LEU A 132 5.92 -25.26 12.46
C LEU A 132 7.27 -25.74 12.95
N HIS A 133 8.14 -26.18 12.05
CA HIS A 133 9.44 -26.78 12.36
C HIS A 133 10.48 -26.31 11.35
N PRO A 134 11.77 -26.30 11.72
CA PRO A 134 12.84 -26.08 10.77
C PRO A 134 12.84 -27.16 9.67
N MET A 135 13.08 -26.73 8.44
CA MET A 135 13.10 -27.60 7.27
C MET A 135 14.41 -27.42 6.52
N LEU A 136 15.11 -28.51 6.25
CA LEU A 136 16.33 -28.54 5.45
C LEU A 136 16.03 -29.06 4.05
N ARG A 137 16.46 -28.35 3.01
CA ARG A 137 16.34 -28.80 1.64
C ARG A 137 17.21 -30.02 1.40
N VAL A 138 16.64 -31.09 0.85
CA VAL A 138 17.33 -32.36 0.56
C VAL A 138 17.35 -32.72 -0.94
N GLY A 139 16.63 -31.94 -1.76
CA GLY A 139 16.63 -32.10 -3.21
C GLY A 139 17.38 -30.99 -3.93
N GLU A 140 17.40 -31.05 -5.25
CA GLU A 140 17.92 -29.98 -6.08
C GLU A 140 17.09 -28.69 -5.93
N ARG A 141 17.71 -27.55 -6.29
CA ARG A 141 17.04 -26.26 -6.22
C ARG A 141 15.83 -26.23 -7.17
N GLY A 142 14.65 -25.97 -6.64
CA GLY A 142 13.40 -25.97 -7.38
C GLY A 142 12.56 -27.23 -7.26
N GLU A 143 13.10 -28.33 -6.76
CA GLU A 143 12.34 -29.58 -6.57
C GLU A 143 11.33 -29.54 -5.41
N GLY A 144 11.44 -28.58 -4.49
CA GLY A 144 10.54 -28.46 -3.35
C GLY A 144 10.68 -29.58 -2.31
N LYS A 145 11.78 -30.34 -2.32
CA LYS A 145 12.02 -31.45 -1.39
C LYS A 145 12.70 -30.97 -0.12
N PHE A 146 12.02 -31.14 1.02
CA PHE A 146 12.50 -30.71 2.32
C PHE A 146 12.39 -31.86 3.34
N LYS A 147 13.30 -31.89 4.29
CA LYS A 147 13.32 -32.77 5.45
C LYS A 147 13.12 -31.92 6.71
N ARG A 148 12.23 -32.34 7.62
CA ARG A 148 12.13 -31.76 8.96
C ARG A 148 13.39 -32.09 9.74
N VAL A 149 13.93 -31.09 10.45
CA VAL A 149 15.07 -31.21 11.35
C VAL A 149 14.75 -30.58 12.70
N SER A 150 15.58 -30.88 13.72
CA SER A 150 15.48 -30.18 15.02
C SER A 150 16.02 -28.76 14.91
N TRP A 151 15.74 -27.94 15.92
CA TRP A 151 16.32 -26.62 16.02
C TRP A 151 17.83 -26.65 16.16
N ASP A 152 18.38 -27.64 16.94
CA ASP A 152 19.81 -27.80 17.14
C ASP A 152 20.49 -28.14 15.80
N GLU A 153 19.96 -29.12 15.05
CA GLU A 153 20.47 -29.43 13.71
C GLU A 153 20.46 -28.24 12.76
N ALA A 154 19.38 -27.45 12.79
CA ALA A 154 19.26 -26.27 11.93
C ALA A 154 20.27 -25.18 12.32
N LEU A 155 20.40 -24.88 13.61
CA LEU A 155 21.33 -23.87 14.13
C LEU A 155 22.79 -24.27 13.89
N ASP A 156 23.15 -25.51 14.13
CA ASP A 156 24.49 -26.04 13.85
C ASP A 156 24.83 -25.96 12.36
N PHE A 157 23.88 -26.31 11.49
CA PHE A 157 24.06 -26.19 10.06
C PHE A 157 24.31 -24.74 9.64
N ILE A 158 23.48 -23.80 10.13
CA ILE A 158 23.61 -22.37 9.84
C ILE A 158 24.95 -21.84 10.33
N ALA A 159 25.31 -22.12 11.59
CA ALA A 159 26.56 -21.65 12.20
C ALA A 159 27.80 -22.11 11.42
N ARG A 160 27.85 -23.38 11.09
CA ARG A 160 28.96 -23.93 10.27
C ARG A 160 29.06 -23.26 8.91
N LYS A 161 27.93 -23.08 8.23
CA LYS A 161 27.90 -22.41 6.92
C LYS A 161 28.31 -20.96 7.00
N MET A 162 27.90 -20.24 8.02
CA MET A 162 28.29 -18.84 8.21
C MET A 162 29.81 -18.73 8.44
N VAL A 163 30.38 -19.57 9.29
CA VAL A 163 31.84 -19.61 9.54
C VAL A 163 32.60 -19.96 8.26
N GLU A 164 32.17 -21.00 7.54
CA GLU A 164 32.76 -21.41 6.26
C GLU A 164 32.76 -20.25 5.25
N LEU A 165 31.62 -19.60 5.05
CA LEU A 165 31.49 -18.49 4.09
C LEU A 165 32.35 -17.28 4.48
N LYS A 166 32.37 -16.91 5.76
CA LYS A 166 33.21 -15.81 6.25
C LYS A 166 34.71 -16.13 6.05
N SER A 167 35.13 -17.35 6.37
CA SER A 167 36.54 -17.76 6.22
C SER A 167 36.96 -17.79 4.75
N LYS A 168 36.07 -18.22 3.85
CA LYS A 168 36.37 -18.37 2.42
C LYS A 168 36.29 -17.09 1.63
N TYR A 169 35.33 -16.25 1.93
CA TYR A 169 34.98 -15.09 1.11
C TYR A 169 35.08 -13.74 1.85
N GLY A 170 35.40 -13.73 3.14
CA GLY A 170 35.62 -12.54 3.94
C GLY A 170 34.34 -11.94 4.54
N PRO A 171 34.46 -10.72 5.13
CA PRO A 171 33.41 -10.12 5.96
C PRO A 171 32.19 -9.62 5.18
N THR A 172 32.22 -9.63 3.87
CA THR A 172 31.08 -9.21 3.01
C THR A 172 30.30 -10.37 2.43
N ALA A 173 30.62 -11.61 2.81
CA ALA A 173 30.04 -12.82 2.21
C ALA A 173 28.54 -13.06 2.50
N ILE A 174 27.99 -12.41 3.53
CA ILE A 174 26.59 -12.59 3.92
C ILE A 174 25.81 -11.30 3.63
N LEU A 175 24.88 -11.40 2.68
CA LEU A 175 23.96 -10.32 2.36
C LEU A 175 22.75 -10.37 3.30
N ASP A 176 22.57 -9.30 4.06
CA ASP A 176 21.39 -9.08 4.90
C ASP A 176 20.27 -8.41 4.09
N GLN A 177 19.22 -9.16 3.82
CA GLN A 177 18.00 -8.69 3.15
C GLN A 177 16.79 -8.70 4.10
N ALA A 178 17.02 -8.54 5.39
CA ALA A 178 15.96 -8.59 6.40
C ALA A 178 15.04 -7.37 6.41
N TYR A 179 15.27 -6.41 5.55
CA TYR A 179 14.44 -5.22 5.42
C TYR A 179 13.08 -5.55 4.80
N ALA A 180 12.00 -5.41 5.56
CA ALA A 180 10.65 -5.74 5.11
C ALA A 180 9.61 -4.80 5.72
N GLY A 181 9.33 -3.69 5.04
CA GLY A 181 8.22 -2.80 5.34
C GLY A 181 8.22 -2.21 6.75
N THR A 182 7.04 -2.10 7.34
CA THR A 182 6.80 -1.37 8.59
C THR A 182 6.65 -2.29 9.82
N SER A 183 7.38 -3.38 9.90
CA SER A 183 7.44 -4.19 11.11
C SER A 183 8.21 -3.48 12.21
N TYR A 184 7.56 -3.21 13.33
CA TYR A 184 8.13 -2.44 14.45
C TYR A 184 8.20 -3.24 15.74
N CYS A 185 8.24 -4.55 15.69
CA CYS A 185 8.48 -5.33 16.89
C CYS A 185 9.97 -5.31 17.27
N VAL A 186 10.27 -5.48 18.55
CA VAL A 186 11.64 -5.46 19.10
C VAL A 186 12.54 -6.51 18.45
N LEU A 187 11.96 -7.66 18.10
CA LEU A 187 12.70 -8.78 17.51
C LEU A 187 12.94 -8.60 16.01
N HIS A 188 12.06 -7.89 15.32
CA HIS A 188 12.09 -7.77 13.88
C HIS A 188 11.77 -6.33 13.47
N LYS A 189 12.65 -5.41 13.86
CA LYS A 189 12.56 -4.03 13.41
C LYS A 189 13.00 -3.98 11.95
N SER A 190 12.18 -3.36 11.13
CA SER A 190 12.42 -3.27 9.68
C SER A 190 13.57 -2.32 9.31
N ASP A 191 14.01 -1.51 10.25
CA ASP A 191 15.15 -0.63 10.01
C ASP A 191 16.44 -1.44 10.00
N GLN A 192 17.14 -1.34 8.91
CA GLN A 192 18.32 -2.12 8.53
C GLN A 192 19.43 -2.17 9.59
N ILE A 193 19.41 -1.30 10.57
CA ILE A 193 20.48 -1.13 11.55
C ILE A 193 20.08 -1.67 12.93
N GLU A 194 18.81 -1.75 13.25
CA GLU A 194 18.31 -1.92 14.62
C GLU A 194 17.66 -3.29 14.92
N GLY A 195 17.48 -4.16 13.92
CA GLY A 195 16.94 -5.51 14.13
C GLY A 195 17.95 -6.45 14.76
N LEU A 196 17.46 -7.52 15.42
CA LEU A 196 18.33 -8.53 16.04
C LEU A 196 19.26 -9.21 15.03
N LEU A 197 18.80 -9.47 13.80
CA LEU A 197 19.62 -10.06 12.76
C LEU A 197 20.78 -9.12 12.37
N ALA A 198 20.50 -7.84 12.20
CA ALA A 198 21.51 -6.84 11.89
C ALA A 198 22.57 -6.75 12.98
N ARG A 199 22.14 -6.72 14.25
CA ARG A 199 23.03 -6.75 15.40
C ARG A 199 23.88 -8.01 15.47
N PHE A 200 23.25 -9.17 15.29
CA PHE A 200 23.95 -10.45 15.28
C PHE A 200 25.02 -10.52 14.18
N LEU A 201 24.67 -10.18 12.94
CA LEU A 201 25.62 -10.19 11.82
C LEU A 201 26.74 -9.17 11.98
N GLY A 202 26.42 -8.00 12.55
CA GLY A 202 27.42 -6.98 12.90
C GLY A 202 28.41 -7.49 13.94
N MET A 203 27.93 -8.13 15.00
CA MET A 203 28.80 -8.75 16.04
C MET A 203 29.57 -9.95 15.49
N PHE A 204 28.98 -10.75 14.63
CA PHE A 204 29.67 -11.83 13.93
C PHE A 204 30.76 -11.31 12.98
N GLY A 205 30.66 -10.05 12.55
CA GLY A 205 31.64 -9.41 11.68
C GLY A 205 31.59 -9.93 10.24
N CYS A 206 30.41 -10.26 9.75
CA CYS A 206 30.19 -10.65 8.35
C CYS A 206 28.81 -10.21 7.90
N ARG A 207 28.75 -9.01 7.29
CA ARG A 207 27.48 -8.42 6.82
C ARG A 207 27.71 -7.53 5.63
N THR A 208 26.96 -7.78 4.55
CA THR A 208 26.68 -6.82 3.49
C THR A 208 25.23 -6.38 3.63
N ASN A 209 25.00 -5.09 3.75
CA ASN A 209 23.65 -4.55 3.85
C ASN A 209 23.11 -4.20 2.47
N SER A 210 21.82 -4.41 2.24
CA SER A 210 21.14 -3.83 1.07
C SER A 210 20.84 -2.36 1.31
N TRP A 211 20.98 -1.54 0.28
CA TRP A 211 20.57 -0.14 0.36
C TRP A 211 19.08 -0.03 0.04
N SER A 212 18.23 -0.23 1.06
CA SER A 212 16.77 -0.12 0.94
C SER A 212 16.12 -1.21 0.05
N VAL A 213 14.88 -1.02 -0.28
CA VAL A 213 14.05 -1.96 -1.05
C VAL A 213 13.49 -1.29 -2.31
N PRO A 214 13.32 -2.03 -3.42
CA PRO A 214 12.80 -1.45 -4.66
C PRO A 214 11.39 -0.88 -4.51
N SER A 215 10.65 -1.31 -3.48
CA SER A 215 9.25 -0.93 -3.32
C SER A 215 8.98 0.57 -3.11
N TYR A 216 9.94 1.33 -2.59
CA TYR A 216 9.79 2.77 -2.39
C TYR A 216 11.09 3.57 -2.52
N GLN A 217 12.16 2.96 -2.99
CA GLN A 217 13.47 3.60 -3.06
C GLN A 217 13.48 4.84 -3.96
N GLY A 218 12.78 4.81 -5.09
CA GLY A 218 12.65 5.98 -5.96
C GLY A 218 12.04 7.17 -5.23
N THR A 219 10.96 6.93 -4.48
CA THR A 219 10.31 7.96 -3.64
C THR A 219 11.23 8.45 -2.54
N THR A 220 11.89 7.54 -1.80
CA THR A 220 12.81 7.91 -0.71
C THR A 220 13.96 8.77 -1.21
N PHE A 221 14.55 8.42 -2.37
CA PHE A 221 15.61 9.21 -2.98
C PHE A 221 15.11 10.61 -3.35
N SER A 222 13.96 10.67 -4.05
CA SER A 222 13.42 11.95 -4.51
C SER A 222 13.01 12.87 -3.35
N SER A 223 12.33 12.33 -2.33
CA SER A 223 11.93 13.14 -1.16
C SER A 223 13.14 13.73 -0.45
N ARG A 224 14.19 12.93 -0.23
CA ARG A 224 15.42 13.44 0.37
C ARG A 224 16.13 14.49 -0.48
N MET A 225 16.10 14.33 -1.80
CA MET A 225 16.71 15.32 -2.72
C MET A 225 15.87 16.59 -2.83
N THR A 226 14.56 16.53 -2.65
CA THR A 226 13.66 17.67 -2.80
C THR A 226 13.38 18.37 -1.46
N PHE A 227 13.09 17.60 -0.40
CA PHE A 227 12.69 18.13 0.91
C PHE A 227 13.76 17.98 2.01
N GLY A 228 14.84 17.23 1.74
CA GLY A 228 15.86 16.91 2.77
C GLY A 228 15.43 15.77 3.72
N THR A 229 14.20 15.31 3.65
CA THR A 229 13.61 14.28 4.50
C THR A 229 12.71 13.34 3.70
N ILE A 230 12.33 12.22 4.33
CA ILE A 230 11.26 11.35 3.83
C ILE A 230 9.92 11.60 4.57
N ASP A 231 9.95 12.37 5.63
CA ASP A 231 8.80 12.73 6.45
C ASP A 231 8.28 14.10 5.99
N ASP A 232 7.73 14.11 4.79
CA ASP A 232 7.21 15.29 4.10
C ASP A 232 5.69 15.22 3.95
N GLY A 233 5.06 16.38 3.79
CA GLY A 233 3.62 16.51 3.59
C GLY A 233 2.83 16.81 4.85
N ASN A 234 1.51 16.71 4.73
CA ASN A 234 0.55 16.94 5.81
C ASN A 234 -0.01 15.63 6.33
N GLU A 235 -0.55 15.66 7.54
CA GLU A 235 -1.31 14.56 8.12
C GLU A 235 -2.64 14.34 7.37
N ASP A 236 -3.22 13.15 7.53
CA ASP A 236 -4.42 12.73 6.79
C ASP A 236 -5.66 13.63 7.04
N ASP A 237 -5.75 14.29 8.19
CA ASP A 237 -6.84 15.20 8.54
C ASP A 237 -6.90 16.44 7.62
N ALA A 238 -5.79 16.83 7.01
CA ALA A 238 -5.73 17.91 6.03
C ALA A 238 -6.66 17.66 4.83
N PHE A 239 -6.90 16.39 4.46
CA PHE A 239 -7.84 16.06 3.39
C PHE A 239 -9.25 16.58 3.66
N ALA A 240 -9.71 16.59 4.92
CA ALA A 240 -11.04 17.07 5.26
C ALA A 240 -11.28 18.55 4.92
N HIS A 241 -10.22 19.33 4.74
CA HIS A 241 -10.26 20.75 4.42
C HIS A 241 -10.02 21.06 2.95
N ALA A 242 -9.63 20.07 2.15
CA ALA A 242 -9.34 20.25 0.74
C ALA A 242 -10.62 20.50 -0.09
N LYS A 243 -10.51 21.34 -1.11
CA LYS A 243 -11.53 21.57 -2.14
C LYS A 243 -11.25 20.79 -3.42
N LEU A 244 -10.02 20.35 -3.58
CA LEU A 244 -9.56 19.47 -4.66
C LEU A 244 -8.58 18.46 -4.08
N ILE A 245 -8.78 17.17 -4.38
CA ILE A 245 -7.84 16.09 -4.06
C ILE A 245 -7.49 15.37 -5.36
N ILE A 246 -6.21 15.37 -5.70
CA ILE A 246 -5.64 14.64 -6.83
C ILE A 246 -4.93 13.39 -6.28
N MET A 247 -5.47 12.22 -6.60
CA MET A 247 -4.91 10.91 -6.27
C MET A 247 -4.05 10.45 -7.45
N TRP A 248 -2.72 10.56 -7.33
CA TRP A 248 -1.81 10.22 -8.40
C TRP A 248 -1.15 8.86 -8.14
N GLY A 249 -1.54 7.85 -8.91
CA GLY A 249 -1.10 6.46 -8.72
C GLY A 249 -1.46 5.92 -7.33
N TRP A 250 -2.50 6.44 -6.70
CA TRP A 250 -2.90 6.13 -5.34
C TRP A 250 -4.36 5.69 -5.26
N ASN A 251 -4.57 4.49 -4.72
CA ASN A 251 -5.90 3.89 -4.56
C ASN A 251 -6.21 3.62 -3.08
N PRO A 252 -6.55 4.65 -2.28
CA PRO A 252 -6.79 4.49 -0.84
C PRO A 252 -8.01 3.62 -0.50
N ALA A 253 -8.97 3.45 -1.40
CA ALA A 253 -10.09 2.53 -1.19
C ALA A 253 -9.65 1.06 -1.14
N TYR A 254 -8.51 0.73 -1.75
CA TYR A 254 -7.94 -0.62 -1.75
C TYR A 254 -6.69 -0.75 -0.88
N THR A 255 -5.80 0.26 -0.88
CA THR A 255 -4.54 0.26 -0.14
C THR A 255 -4.59 1.24 1.02
N PHE A 256 -4.72 0.71 2.21
CA PHE A 256 -4.72 1.53 3.42
C PHE A 256 -3.28 1.81 3.85
N HIS A 257 -2.89 3.08 3.81
CA HIS A 257 -1.77 3.63 4.54
C HIS A 257 -2.32 4.71 5.46
N GLY A 258 -2.04 4.61 6.75
CA GLY A 258 -2.67 5.49 7.73
C GLY A 258 -4.05 4.99 8.21
N GLY A 259 -4.42 5.37 9.42
CA GLY A 259 -5.60 4.83 10.09
C GLY A 259 -6.91 5.42 9.60
N ASN A 260 -6.91 6.72 9.27
CA ASN A 260 -8.11 7.50 9.08
C ASN A 260 -8.24 8.18 7.72
N THR A 261 -7.35 7.89 6.77
CA THR A 261 -7.35 8.48 5.43
C THR A 261 -8.74 8.44 4.79
N PHE A 262 -9.37 7.27 4.80
CA PHE A 262 -10.68 7.09 4.17
C PHE A 262 -11.79 7.91 4.85
N TYR A 263 -11.71 8.05 6.16
CA TYR A 263 -12.65 8.87 6.93
C TYR A 263 -12.55 10.35 6.51
N TYR A 264 -11.36 10.93 6.51
CA TYR A 264 -11.15 12.33 6.14
C TYR A 264 -11.47 12.63 4.68
N MET A 265 -11.16 11.72 3.77
CA MET A 265 -11.56 11.83 2.36
C MET A 265 -13.09 11.77 2.19
N ARG A 266 -13.79 10.95 2.99
CA ARG A 266 -15.25 10.93 3.01
C ARG A 266 -15.83 12.27 3.50
N LEU A 267 -15.25 12.84 4.55
CA LEU A 267 -15.64 14.19 5.00
C LEU A 267 -15.41 15.24 3.92
N ALA A 268 -14.28 15.18 3.21
CA ALA A 268 -14.03 16.07 2.07
C ALA A 268 -15.11 15.92 1.00
N LYS A 269 -15.48 14.69 0.62
CA LYS A 269 -16.58 14.43 -0.34
C LYS A 269 -17.89 15.05 0.14
N GLN A 270 -18.27 14.85 1.40
CA GLN A 270 -19.50 15.43 1.98
C GLN A 270 -19.50 16.97 1.94
N ARG A 271 -18.32 17.58 2.00
CA ARG A 271 -18.14 19.05 1.91
C ARG A 271 -18.01 19.58 0.48
N GLY A 272 -18.22 18.73 -0.53
CA GLY A 272 -18.18 19.12 -1.94
C GLY A 272 -16.78 19.19 -2.56
N CYS A 273 -15.78 18.59 -1.95
CA CYS A 273 -14.45 18.46 -2.54
C CYS A 273 -14.52 17.76 -3.90
N LYS A 274 -13.76 18.25 -4.87
CA LYS A 274 -13.59 17.61 -6.17
C LYS A 274 -12.46 16.58 -6.09
N PHE A 275 -12.65 15.44 -6.75
CA PHE A 275 -11.67 14.37 -6.79
C PHE A 275 -11.20 14.11 -8.22
N VAL A 276 -9.90 13.91 -8.37
CA VAL A 276 -9.26 13.51 -9.62
C VAL A 276 -8.39 12.29 -9.33
N VAL A 277 -8.41 11.30 -10.21
CA VAL A 277 -7.53 10.12 -10.17
C VAL A 277 -6.71 10.07 -11.45
N VAL A 278 -5.41 10.15 -11.31
CA VAL A 278 -4.45 9.91 -12.40
C VAL A 278 -3.88 8.51 -12.20
N ASP A 279 -4.35 7.55 -12.98
CA ASP A 279 -3.99 6.13 -12.83
C ASP A 279 -4.25 5.40 -14.16
N PRO A 280 -3.40 4.42 -14.55
CA PRO A 280 -3.66 3.59 -15.72
C PRO A 280 -4.99 2.83 -15.67
N GLN A 281 -5.51 2.58 -14.47
CA GLN A 281 -6.74 1.84 -14.22
C GLN A 281 -7.83 2.73 -13.61
N TYR A 282 -9.09 2.43 -13.95
CA TYR A 282 -10.23 2.97 -13.23
C TYR A 282 -10.34 2.27 -11.88
N THR A 283 -9.85 2.93 -10.82
CA THR A 283 -9.67 2.33 -9.50
C THR A 283 -10.94 2.36 -8.65
N ASP A 284 -10.97 1.54 -7.58
CA ASP A 284 -12.04 1.59 -6.57
C ASP A 284 -12.17 2.97 -5.93
N SER A 285 -11.07 3.72 -5.83
CA SER A 285 -11.08 5.11 -5.37
C SER A 285 -11.75 6.03 -6.37
N ALA A 286 -11.50 5.85 -7.67
CA ALA A 286 -12.18 6.63 -8.71
C ALA A 286 -13.70 6.44 -8.62
N ALA A 287 -14.16 5.19 -8.47
CA ALA A 287 -15.57 4.87 -8.31
C ALA A 287 -16.16 5.40 -7.00
N SER A 288 -15.45 5.23 -5.84
CA SER A 288 -15.97 5.59 -4.52
C SER A 288 -16.14 7.09 -4.32
N TYR A 289 -15.30 7.90 -4.99
CA TYR A 289 -15.32 9.36 -4.86
C TYR A 289 -15.94 10.08 -6.04
N ASP A 290 -16.51 9.37 -7.04
CA ASP A 290 -17.01 9.93 -8.31
C ASP A 290 -15.94 10.83 -8.96
N ALA A 291 -14.70 10.36 -8.97
CA ALA A 291 -13.57 11.15 -9.38
C ALA A 291 -13.49 11.30 -10.90
N TRP A 292 -13.00 12.44 -11.37
CA TRP A 292 -12.56 12.54 -12.75
C TRP A 292 -11.32 11.66 -12.94
N TRP A 293 -11.48 10.56 -13.69
CA TRP A 293 -10.38 9.65 -14.00
C TRP A 293 -9.65 10.08 -15.26
N ILE A 294 -8.34 10.14 -15.15
CA ILE A 294 -7.40 10.47 -16.23
C ILE A 294 -6.51 9.24 -16.46
N PRO A 295 -6.75 8.46 -17.53
CA PRO A 295 -5.91 7.31 -17.87
C PRO A 295 -4.55 7.78 -18.39
N ILE A 296 -3.48 7.37 -17.72
CA ILE A 296 -2.10 7.70 -18.10
C ILE A 296 -1.34 6.43 -18.50
N LYS A 297 -0.44 6.53 -19.48
CA LYS A 297 0.49 5.42 -19.76
C LYS A 297 1.42 5.23 -18.56
N PRO A 298 1.63 3.98 -18.09
CA PRO A 298 2.53 3.71 -16.98
C PRO A 298 3.93 4.31 -17.22
N ASN A 299 4.55 4.85 -16.16
CA ASN A 299 5.90 5.40 -16.16
C ASN A 299 6.12 6.65 -17.04
N THR A 300 5.05 7.40 -17.32
CA THR A 300 5.13 8.67 -18.07
C THR A 300 4.66 9.87 -17.24
N ASP A 301 4.49 9.67 -15.97
CA ASP A 301 3.94 10.61 -14.99
C ASP A 301 4.71 11.93 -14.95
N ALA A 302 6.04 11.87 -14.97
CA ALA A 302 6.90 13.06 -14.96
C ALA A 302 6.67 13.96 -16.18
N ALA A 303 6.38 13.39 -17.35
CA ALA A 303 6.08 14.16 -18.54
C ALA A 303 4.75 14.92 -18.42
N MET A 304 3.72 14.28 -17.87
CA MET A 304 2.43 14.93 -17.62
C MET A 304 2.57 16.08 -16.61
N LEU A 305 3.29 15.86 -15.52
CA LEU A 305 3.56 16.88 -14.50
C LEU A 305 4.35 18.06 -15.08
N ALA A 306 5.35 17.78 -15.93
CA ALA A 306 6.09 18.84 -16.63
C ALA A 306 5.18 19.67 -17.55
N GLY A 307 4.25 19.02 -18.28
CA GLY A 307 3.24 19.70 -19.08
C GLY A 307 2.29 20.58 -18.24
N MET A 308 1.89 20.11 -17.05
CA MET A 308 1.11 20.90 -16.09
C MET A 308 1.91 22.12 -15.60
N ALA A 309 3.19 21.93 -15.22
CA ALA A 309 4.06 23.00 -14.76
C ALA A 309 4.27 24.06 -15.84
N HIS A 310 4.48 23.65 -17.11
CA HIS A 310 4.56 24.56 -18.23
C HIS A 310 3.31 25.43 -18.34
N HIS A 311 2.14 24.81 -18.27
CA HIS A 311 0.87 25.53 -18.39
C HIS A 311 0.63 26.50 -17.21
N ILE A 312 1.06 26.13 -16.00
CA ILE A 312 1.03 27.02 -14.83
C ILE A 312 1.95 28.22 -15.03
N PHE A 313 3.19 28.02 -15.51
CA PHE A 313 4.16 29.11 -15.69
C PHE A 313 3.74 30.09 -16.77
N VAL A 314 3.26 29.63 -17.93
CA VAL A 314 2.86 30.53 -19.03
C VAL A 314 1.61 31.35 -18.71
N ASN A 315 0.79 30.89 -17.76
CA ASN A 315 -0.39 31.62 -17.28
C ASN A 315 -0.11 32.42 -15.98
N ASN A 316 1.10 32.38 -15.45
CA ASN A 316 1.47 33.04 -14.19
C ASN A 316 0.60 32.66 -12.99
N TRP A 317 0.23 31.39 -12.87
CA TRP A 317 -0.60 30.87 -11.78
C TRP A 317 0.20 30.31 -10.59
N GLN A 318 1.54 30.32 -10.68
CA GLN A 318 2.40 29.94 -9.57
C GLN A 318 2.31 30.93 -8.41
N ASP A 319 2.46 30.43 -7.17
CA ASP A 319 2.60 31.28 -6.00
C ASP A 319 4.06 31.76 -5.88
N GLN A 320 4.37 32.88 -6.55
CA GLN A 320 5.72 33.41 -6.58
C GLN A 320 6.23 33.79 -5.18
N LYS A 321 5.34 34.27 -4.28
CA LYS A 321 5.75 34.61 -2.91
C LYS A 321 6.19 33.39 -2.11
N PHE A 322 5.51 32.25 -2.31
CA PHE A 322 5.93 30.99 -1.72
C PHE A 322 7.26 30.51 -2.32
N ILE A 323 7.39 30.57 -3.64
CA ILE A 323 8.59 30.17 -4.36
C ILE A 323 9.80 30.98 -3.88
N ASP A 324 9.72 32.30 -3.85
CA ASP A 324 10.81 33.19 -3.44
C ASP A 324 11.28 32.94 -2.01
N LYS A 325 10.38 32.46 -1.14
CA LYS A 325 10.69 32.27 0.27
C LYS A 325 11.15 30.86 0.63
N PHE A 326 10.59 29.84 -0.03
CA PHE A 326 10.71 28.46 0.42
C PHE A 326 11.31 27.49 -0.60
N VAL A 327 11.46 27.89 -1.87
CA VAL A 327 11.91 26.98 -2.92
C VAL A 327 13.26 27.41 -3.48
N GLN A 328 14.20 26.46 -3.58
CA GLN A 328 15.50 26.71 -4.22
C GLN A 328 15.54 26.05 -5.59
N GLY A 329 16.18 26.74 -6.57
CA GLY A 329 16.37 26.21 -7.92
C GLY A 329 15.13 26.21 -8.81
N MET A 330 14.06 26.92 -8.40
CA MET A 330 12.86 27.06 -9.22
C MET A 330 13.10 27.95 -10.44
N ASP A 331 13.75 29.07 -10.26
CA ASP A 331 14.10 30.05 -11.27
C ASP A 331 15.47 30.71 -10.96
N ALA A 332 15.90 31.67 -11.78
CA ALA A 332 17.16 32.36 -11.57
C ALA A 332 17.24 33.10 -10.22
N GLY A 333 16.12 33.63 -9.72
CA GLY A 333 16.06 34.35 -8.46
C GLY A 333 16.19 33.46 -7.23
N THR A 334 15.80 32.17 -7.35
CA THR A 334 15.84 31.19 -6.26
C THR A 334 17.00 30.20 -6.38
N THR A 335 17.81 30.29 -7.44
CA THR A 335 18.98 29.41 -7.66
C THR A 335 20.17 29.93 -6.82
N PRO A 336 20.70 29.10 -5.88
CA PRO A 336 21.86 29.49 -5.09
C PRO A 336 23.09 29.78 -5.98
N GLU A 337 23.90 30.76 -5.61
CA GLU A 337 25.07 31.21 -6.37
C GLU A 337 26.02 30.06 -6.79
N LYS A 338 26.26 29.12 -5.88
CA LYS A 338 27.10 27.94 -6.16
C LYS A 338 26.56 27.00 -7.25
N PHE A 339 25.32 27.22 -7.68
CA PHE A 339 24.64 26.47 -8.74
C PHE A 339 24.16 27.37 -9.87
N ALA A 340 24.65 28.61 -9.95
CA ALA A 340 24.23 29.57 -10.98
C ALA A 340 24.53 29.09 -12.42
N ASP A 341 25.47 28.14 -12.56
CA ASP A 341 25.81 27.49 -13.84
C ASP A 341 24.87 26.33 -14.19
N LYS A 342 23.96 25.94 -13.29
CA LYS A 342 23.02 24.84 -13.51
C LYS A 342 21.67 25.37 -13.99
N GLU A 343 21.02 24.55 -14.81
CA GLU A 343 19.66 24.81 -15.24
C GLU A 343 18.69 24.77 -14.08
N ASN A 344 17.90 25.83 -13.90
CA ASN A 344 16.79 25.83 -12.93
C ASN A 344 15.54 25.16 -13.52
N PHE A 345 14.59 24.84 -12.64
CA PHE A 345 13.40 24.10 -13.03
C PHE A 345 12.54 24.83 -14.07
N LYS A 346 12.31 26.12 -13.91
CA LYS A 346 11.48 26.93 -14.82
C LYS A 346 12.11 27.01 -16.22
N ASP A 347 13.42 27.17 -16.30
CA ASP A 347 14.13 27.22 -17.56
C ASP A 347 14.10 25.87 -18.29
N TYR A 348 14.23 24.75 -17.56
CA TYR A 348 14.03 23.40 -18.08
C TYR A 348 12.61 23.21 -18.64
N ILE A 349 11.58 23.60 -17.87
CA ILE A 349 10.18 23.46 -18.29
C ILE A 349 9.87 24.31 -19.52
N LEU A 350 10.43 25.51 -19.60
CA LEU A 350 10.24 26.41 -20.73
C LEU A 350 11.14 26.07 -21.94
N GLY A 351 12.05 25.10 -21.81
CA GLY A 351 12.91 24.63 -22.88
C GLY A 351 14.01 25.65 -23.29
N LYS A 352 14.48 26.46 -22.35
CA LYS A 352 15.46 27.51 -22.67
C LYS A 352 16.78 26.95 -23.13
N ASN A 353 17.27 25.86 -22.55
CA ASN A 353 18.57 25.29 -22.84
C ASN A 353 18.51 24.21 -23.93
N ASP A 354 17.49 23.37 -23.94
CA ASP A 354 17.36 22.26 -24.89
C ASP A 354 16.49 22.59 -26.11
N GLY A 355 15.89 23.79 -26.16
CA GLY A 355 15.00 24.21 -27.22
C GLY A 355 13.63 23.45 -27.25
N ILE A 356 13.31 22.67 -26.22
CA ILE A 356 12.12 21.82 -26.16
C ILE A 356 11.22 22.25 -25.01
N PRO A 357 10.27 23.19 -25.19
CA PRO A 357 9.29 23.51 -24.17
C PRO A 357 8.44 22.28 -23.80
N LYS A 358 8.29 22.01 -22.52
CA LYS A 358 7.55 20.85 -21.99
C LYS A 358 6.03 21.16 -21.99
N THR A 359 5.48 21.53 -23.16
CA THR A 359 4.07 21.93 -23.28
C THR A 359 3.11 20.76 -22.99
N PRO A 360 1.83 21.00 -22.71
CA PRO A 360 0.82 19.94 -22.62
C PRO A 360 0.78 19.06 -23.88
N GLU A 361 0.99 19.61 -25.07
CA GLU A 361 1.02 18.87 -26.34
C GLU A 361 2.28 18.00 -26.48
N TRP A 362 3.41 18.44 -25.94
CA TRP A 362 4.61 17.63 -25.81
C TRP A 362 4.35 16.45 -24.85
N ALA A 363 3.72 16.70 -23.70
CA ALA A 363 3.41 15.70 -22.71
C ALA A 363 2.39 14.67 -23.24
N GLU A 364 1.36 15.10 -23.98
CA GLU A 364 0.35 14.22 -24.59
C GLU A 364 0.97 13.13 -25.45
N LYS A 365 1.98 13.48 -26.28
CA LYS A 365 2.67 12.51 -27.14
C LYS A 365 3.37 11.40 -26.34
N ILE A 366 3.78 11.70 -25.11
CA ILE A 366 4.51 10.78 -24.22
C ILE A 366 3.49 9.99 -23.36
N CYS A 367 2.64 10.68 -22.64
CA CYS A 367 1.78 10.07 -21.62
C CYS A 367 0.42 9.57 -22.13
N GLY A 368 0.02 10.00 -23.34
CA GLY A 368 -1.25 9.61 -23.95
C GLY A 368 -2.49 10.29 -23.36
N VAL A 369 -2.30 11.23 -22.41
CA VAL A 369 -3.37 12.06 -21.87
C VAL A 369 -3.54 13.28 -22.78
N ALA A 370 -4.75 13.59 -23.19
CA ALA A 370 -5.03 14.72 -24.08
C ALA A 370 -4.55 16.05 -23.49
N ALA A 371 -3.90 16.89 -24.30
CA ALA A 371 -3.37 18.18 -23.85
C ALA A 371 -4.43 19.06 -23.20
N VAL A 372 -5.69 18.98 -23.65
CA VAL A 372 -6.82 19.71 -23.05
C VAL A 372 -7.08 19.28 -21.60
N ASP A 373 -6.93 17.98 -21.29
CA ASP A 373 -7.12 17.45 -19.94
C ASP A 373 -5.93 17.83 -19.03
N ILE A 374 -4.71 17.80 -19.56
CA ILE A 374 -3.53 18.27 -18.85
C ILE A 374 -3.66 19.74 -18.47
N LYS A 375 -4.08 20.61 -19.42
CA LYS A 375 -4.34 22.03 -19.17
C LYS A 375 -5.42 22.23 -18.12
N LYS A 376 -6.54 21.54 -18.25
CA LYS A 376 -7.66 21.61 -17.30
C LYS A 376 -7.24 21.17 -15.88
N LEU A 377 -6.47 20.10 -15.75
CA LEU A 377 -5.98 19.66 -14.43
C LEU A 377 -5.00 20.66 -13.84
N ALA A 378 -4.10 21.23 -14.65
CA ALA A 378 -3.15 22.25 -14.25
C ALA A 378 -3.86 23.50 -13.73
N GLU A 379 -4.87 23.99 -14.44
CA GLU A 379 -5.71 25.11 -14.03
C GLU A 379 -6.44 24.80 -12.72
N MET A 380 -7.13 23.67 -12.64
CA MET A 380 -7.83 23.24 -11.42
C MET A 380 -6.89 23.22 -10.21
N TYR A 381 -5.67 22.66 -10.37
CA TYR A 381 -4.71 22.56 -9.29
C TYR A 381 -4.17 23.94 -8.86
N ALA A 382 -3.85 24.79 -9.81
CA ALA A 382 -3.31 26.11 -9.54
C ALA A 382 -4.34 27.06 -8.91
N THR A 383 -5.61 26.98 -9.33
CA THR A 383 -6.66 27.96 -8.95
C THR A 383 -7.57 27.52 -7.81
N THR A 384 -7.66 26.22 -7.49
CA THR A 384 -8.46 25.71 -6.37
C THR A 384 -7.61 25.69 -5.09
N LYS A 385 -8.06 26.37 -4.04
CA LYS A 385 -7.37 26.43 -2.74
C LYS A 385 -8.33 26.10 -1.58
N PRO A 386 -7.97 25.24 -0.63
CA PRO A 386 -6.80 24.33 -0.60
C PRO A 386 -6.94 23.19 -1.62
N ALA A 387 -5.84 22.84 -2.26
CA ALA A 387 -5.72 21.64 -3.09
C ALA A 387 -4.67 20.69 -2.52
N ALA A 388 -4.96 19.39 -2.57
CA ALA A 388 -4.03 18.34 -2.20
C ALA A 388 -3.66 17.51 -3.42
N LEU A 389 -2.36 17.35 -3.70
CA LEU A 389 -1.84 16.37 -4.62
C LEU A 389 -1.16 15.27 -3.78
N LYS A 390 -1.76 14.07 -3.78
CA LYS A 390 -1.18 12.91 -3.10
C LYS A 390 -0.45 12.05 -4.10
N ALA A 391 0.86 12.23 -4.13
CA ALA A 391 1.78 11.39 -4.88
C ALA A 391 1.94 10.03 -4.19
N SER A 392 1.77 8.94 -4.93
CA SER A 392 1.98 7.58 -4.42
C SER A 392 3.37 7.05 -4.73
N TRP A 393 3.72 5.92 -4.12
CA TRP A 393 4.96 5.23 -4.42
C TRP A 393 4.95 4.46 -5.74
N ALA A 394 3.74 4.18 -6.28
CA ALA A 394 3.60 3.32 -7.45
C ALA A 394 4.39 3.80 -8.68
N PRO A 395 4.28 5.07 -9.11
CA PRO A 395 5.07 5.56 -10.24
C PRO A 395 6.58 5.54 -10.01
N GLY A 396 7.00 5.68 -8.74
CA GLY A 396 8.42 5.62 -8.35
C GLY A 396 9.06 4.23 -8.43
N ARG A 397 8.28 3.17 -8.70
CA ARG A 397 8.75 1.77 -8.74
C ARG A 397 9.20 1.30 -10.11
N ALA A 398 9.30 2.20 -11.07
CA ALA A 398 9.77 1.92 -12.42
C ALA A 398 11.18 2.47 -12.64
N SER A 399 11.81 2.11 -13.75
CA SER A 399 13.07 2.70 -14.17
C SER A 399 12.91 4.21 -14.32
N TYR A 400 13.79 4.98 -13.70
CA TYR A 400 13.72 6.45 -13.60
C TYR A 400 12.45 7.00 -12.92
N GLY A 401 11.74 6.17 -12.16
CA GLY A 401 10.52 6.55 -11.47
C GLY A 401 10.70 7.63 -10.40
N GLU A 402 11.93 7.83 -9.90
CA GLU A 402 12.28 8.95 -9.01
C GLU A 402 11.99 10.32 -9.62
N GLN A 403 11.96 10.45 -10.93
CA GLN A 403 11.63 11.71 -11.60
C GLN A 403 10.17 12.13 -11.36
N TYR A 404 9.26 11.17 -11.25
CA TYR A 404 7.88 11.45 -10.93
C TYR A 404 7.73 12.23 -9.62
N ASN A 405 8.31 11.74 -8.54
CA ASN A 405 8.16 12.39 -7.23
C ASN A 405 8.80 13.78 -7.19
N ARG A 406 9.93 13.95 -7.89
CA ARG A 406 10.59 15.26 -8.01
C ARG A 406 9.76 16.28 -8.80
N MET A 407 9.03 15.81 -9.80
CA MET A 407 8.12 16.68 -10.56
C MET A 407 6.82 16.98 -9.80
N ALA A 408 6.34 16.05 -8.96
CA ALA A 408 5.14 16.24 -8.18
C ALA A 408 5.34 17.22 -7.00
N ALA A 409 6.57 17.25 -6.46
CA ALA A 409 6.96 18.16 -5.37
C ALA A 409 7.09 19.60 -5.83
#